data_ced273a68d420a4665b13c8e9d310569
#
_entry.id   ced273a68d420a4665b13c8e9d310569
#
_cell.length_a   1.000
_cell.length_b   1.000
_cell.length_c   1.000
_cell.angle_alpha   90.00
_cell.angle_beta   90.00
_cell.angle_gamma   90.00
#
_symmetry.space_group_name_H-M   'P 1'
#
loop_
_entity.id
_entity.type
_entity.pdbx_description
1 polymer ?
#
loop_
_entity_poly.entity_id
_entity_poly.type
_entity_poly.pdbx_seq_one_letter_code
_entity_poly.pdbx_strand_id
1 'polypeptide(L)'
;ILYLLWDKHYENWYNDRLHEQDKMINDNDQKFKYWLDKYKYHIRHKEKSFEDYQKKIGFFLNNYDSKLECQSYLFGDKITLADIALMPFIRQAANVDMIWFKNKFLYLSNWLEELKSSNLFLSIMKKYEIWEENNEGIIVKWD
;
A
#
# COMPACT_ATOMS: atom_id res chain seq x y z
N ILE A 1 3.83 -9.50 -13.52
CA ILE A 1 5.11 -10.25 -13.52
C ILE A 1 5.88 -10.04 -14.82
N LEU A 2 5.28 -10.17 -16.01
CA LEU A 2 5.98 -10.01 -17.29
C LEU A 2 6.63 -8.63 -17.49
N TYR A 3 6.01 -7.54 -17.02
CA TYR A 3 6.58 -6.19 -17.12
C TYR A 3 7.82 -5.99 -16.24
N LEU A 4 7.93 -6.68 -15.12
CA LEU A 4 9.08 -6.59 -14.22
C LEU A 4 10.34 -7.23 -14.81
N LEU A 5 10.18 -8.23 -15.68
CA LEU A 5 11.31 -8.86 -16.38
C LEU A 5 12.03 -7.93 -17.37
N TRP A 6 11.39 -6.82 -17.74
CA TRP A 6 11.94 -5.80 -18.62
C TRP A 6 12.53 -4.61 -17.86
N ASP A 7 12.31 -4.55 -16.53
CA ASP A 7 12.90 -3.53 -15.67
C ASP A 7 14.37 -3.85 -15.42
N LYS A 8 15.26 -2.91 -15.72
CA LYS A 8 16.71 -3.01 -15.48
C LYS A 8 17.04 -3.17 -13.98
N HIS A 9 16.09 -2.88 -13.10
CA HIS A 9 16.21 -2.93 -11.65
C HIS A 9 15.44 -4.10 -11.00
N TYR A 10 14.98 -5.06 -11.81
CA TYR A 10 14.19 -6.21 -11.37
C TYR A 10 14.78 -6.92 -10.14
N GLU A 11 16.11 -7.18 -10.14
CA GLU A 11 16.80 -7.84 -9.03
C GLU A 11 16.75 -7.03 -7.73
N ASN A 12 16.63 -5.71 -7.82
CA ASN A 12 16.55 -4.84 -6.65
C ASN A 12 15.18 -4.86 -5.96
N TRP A 13 14.10 -5.22 -6.70
CA TRP A 13 12.75 -5.23 -6.18
C TRP A 13 12.40 -6.47 -5.36
N TYR A 14 12.95 -7.62 -5.72
CA TYR A 14 12.57 -8.90 -5.11
C TYR A 14 13.52 -9.37 -4.02
N ASN A 15 14.78 -8.99 -4.04
CA ASN A 15 15.83 -9.57 -3.19
C ASN A 15 15.78 -11.12 -3.18
N ASP A 16 16.30 -11.78 -2.12
CA ASP A 16 16.32 -13.24 -1.98
C ASP A 16 14.96 -13.83 -1.55
N ARG A 17 13.92 -12.99 -1.33
CA ARG A 17 12.66 -13.40 -0.72
C ARG A 17 11.48 -13.30 -1.67
N LEU A 18 11.69 -13.62 -2.94
CA LEU A 18 10.69 -13.56 -4.01
C LEU A 18 9.36 -14.24 -3.62
N HIS A 19 9.41 -15.51 -3.20
CA HIS A 19 8.21 -16.27 -2.88
C HIS A 19 7.42 -15.71 -1.70
N GLU A 20 8.12 -15.16 -0.71
CA GLU A 20 7.47 -14.56 0.46
C GLU A 20 6.79 -13.24 0.09
N GLN A 21 7.42 -12.43 -0.78
CA GLN A 21 6.84 -11.21 -1.30
C GLN A 21 5.61 -11.51 -2.15
N ASP A 22 5.70 -12.44 -3.09
CA ASP A 22 4.57 -12.85 -3.95
C ASP A 22 3.40 -13.36 -3.11
N LYS A 23 3.68 -14.17 -2.08
CA LYS A 23 2.65 -14.63 -1.16
C LYS A 23 1.97 -13.48 -0.43
N MET A 24 2.73 -12.50 0.06
CA MET A 24 2.18 -11.35 0.77
C MET A 24 1.34 -10.48 -0.16
N ILE A 25 1.79 -10.23 -1.38
CA ILE A 25 1.05 -9.49 -2.40
C ILE A 25 -0.25 -10.23 -2.75
N ASN A 26 -0.19 -11.54 -2.96
CA ASN A 26 -1.39 -12.34 -3.23
C ASN A 26 -2.38 -12.34 -2.04
N ASP A 27 -1.90 -12.45 -0.81
CA ASP A 27 -2.76 -12.36 0.39
C ASP A 27 -3.39 -10.97 0.51
N ASN A 28 -2.67 -9.90 0.15
CA ASN A 28 -3.25 -8.57 0.04
C ASN A 28 -4.37 -8.53 -1.01
N ASP A 29 -4.14 -9.05 -2.19
CA ASP A 29 -5.10 -8.99 -3.29
C ASP A 29 -6.35 -9.84 -3.03
N GLN A 30 -6.19 -11.02 -2.46
CA GLN A 30 -7.30 -11.96 -2.25
C GLN A 30 -8.07 -11.72 -0.94
N LYS A 31 -7.39 -11.22 0.11
CA LYS A 31 -7.97 -11.16 1.46
C LYS A 31 -8.06 -9.74 2.00
N PHE A 32 -6.94 -9.00 2.02
CA PHE A 32 -6.90 -7.66 2.61
C PHE A 32 -7.81 -6.68 1.87
N LYS A 33 -7.75 -6.65 0.53
CA LYS A 33 -8.58 -5.76 -0.31
C LYS A 33 -10.08 -6.02 -0.11
N TYR A 34 -10.48 -7.27 0.06
CA TYR A 34 -11.88 -7.61 0.36
C TYR A 34 -12.37 -6.96 1.66
N TRP A 35 -11.56 -7.06 2.74
CA TRP A 35 -11.91 -6.45 4.01
C TRP A 35 -11.72 -4.93 4.02
N LEU A 36 -10.76 -4.42 3.26
CA LEU A 36 -10.56 -2.99 3.07
C LEU A 36 -11.78 -2.33 2.42
N ASP A 37 -12.35 -2.95 1.39
CA ASP A 37 -13.56 -2.46 0.75
C ASP A 37 -14.72 -2.33 1.75
N LYS A 38 -14.97 -3.39 2.53
CA LYS A 38 -16.00 -3.39 3.57
C LYS A 38 -15.73 -2.37 4.69
N TYR A 39 -14.49 -2.18 5.08
CA TYR A 39 -14.10 -1.19 6.08
C TYR A 39 -14.30 0.25 5.58
N LYS A 40 -13.88 0.54 4.34
CA LYS A 40 -14.05 1.86 3.72
C LYS A 40 -15.52 2.22 3.49
N TYR A 41 -16.30 1.26 3.05
CA TYR A 41 -17.69 1.45 2.65
C TYR A 41 -18.67 0.76 3.60
N HIS A 42 -18.33 0.72 4.91
CA HIS A 42 -19.13 0.05 5.95
C HIS A 42 -20.61 0.48 5.96
N ILE A 43 -20.92 1.71 5.56
CA ILE A 43 -22.31 2.19 5.43
C ILE A 43 -23.11 1.37 4.41
N ARG A 44 -22.45 0.84 3.36
CA ARG A 44 -23.06 -0.03 2.33
C ARG A 44 -23.11 -1.49 2.77
N HIS A 45 -22.25 -1.89 3.68
CA HIS A 45 -22.08 -3.26 4.19
C HIS A 45 -22.64 -3.37 5.61
N LYS A 46 -23.97 -3.60 5.71
CA LYS A 46 -24.68 -3.65 6.99
C LYS A 46 -24.64 -5.01 7.69
N GLU A 47 -23.90 -5.97 7.15
CA GLU A 47 -23.79 -7.33 7.69
C GLU A 47 -22.99 -7.38 9.01
N LYS A 48 -22.13 -6.38 9.23
CA LYS A 48 -21.30 -6.23 10.44
C LYS A 48 -21.22 -4.76 10.86
N SER A 49 -20.80 -4.53 12.11
CA SER A 49 -20.51 -3.18 12.60
C SER A 49 -19.20 -2.62 12.02
N PHE A 50 -19.01 -1.30 12.11
CA PHE A 50 -17.74 -0.67 11.77
C PHE A 50 -16.58 -1.24 12.55
N GLU A 51 -16.77 -1.47 13.86
CA GLU A 51 -15.78 -2.03 14.75
C GLU A 51 -15.39 -3.45 14.37
N ASP A 52 -16.33 -4.24 13.85
CA ASP A 52 -16.03 -5.59 13.37
C ASP A 52 -15.18 -5.58 12.11
N TYR A 53 -15.44 -4.66 11.18
CA TYR A 53 -14.60 -4.47 10.00
C TYR A 53 -13.23 -3.92 10.39
N GLN A 54 -13.18 -2.97 11.34
CA GLN A 54 -11.93 -2.44 11.88
C GLN A 54 -11.07 -3.52 12.53
N LYS A 55 -11.67 -4.45 13.29
CA LYS A 55 -10.97 -5.61 13.84
C LYS A 55 -10.41 -6.52 12.75
N LYS A 56 -11.18 -6.78 11.68
CA LYS A 56 -10.73 -7.61 10.56
C LYS A 56 -9.53 -7.00 9.84
N ILE A 57 -9.61 -5.73 9.48
CA ILE A 57 -8.49 -5.01 8.86
C ILE A 57 -7.30 -4.93 9.83
N GLY A 58 -7.55 -4.69 11.11
CA GLY A 58 -6.54 -4.61 12.16
C GLY A 58 -5.71 -5.87 12.30
N PHE A 59 -6.27 -7.05 12.05
CA PHE A 59 -5.53 -8.31 12.05
C PHE A 59 -4.41 -8.32 10.99
N PHE A 60 -4.71 -7.87 9.78
CA PHE A 60 -3.71 -7.79 8.70
C PHE A 60 -2.68 -6.69 8.97
N LEU A 61 -3.14 -5.50 9.38
CA LEU A 61 -2.26 -4.37 9.68
C LEU A 61 -1.28 -4.70 10.81
N ASN A 62 -1.72 -5.44 11.83
CA ASN A 62 -0.86 -5.88 12.92
C ASN A 62 0.26 -6.83 12.43
N ASN A 63 -0.04 -7.70 11.47
CA ASN A 63 0.98 -8.56 10.87
C ASN A 63 2.05 -7.76 10.12
N TYR A 64 1.67 -6.69 9.43
CA TYR A 64 2.62 -5.79 8.76
C TYR A 64 3.41 -4.95 9.79
N ASP A 65 2.74 -4.39 10.80
CA ASP A 65 3.35 -3.61 11.86
C ASP A 65 4.44 -4.41 12.61
N SER A 66 4.12 -5.66 12.98
CA SER A 66 5.06 -6.56 13.67
C SER A 66 6.30 -6.89 12.83
N LYS A 67 6.18 -6.93 11.50
CA LYS A 67 7.35 -7.12 10.63
C LYS A 67 8.28 -5.91 10.65
N LEU A 68 7.71 -4.72 10.71
CA LEU A 68 8.44 -3.45 10.68
C LEU A 68 9.05 -3.07 12.04
N GLU A 69 8.79 -3.84 13.09
CA GLU A 69 9.41 -3.63 14.40
C GLU A 69 10.94 -3.81 14.38
N CYS A 70 11.43 -4.73 13.54
CA CYS A 70 12.84 -5.10 13.48
C CYS A 70 13.53 -4.75 12.15
N GLN A 71 12.83 -4.13 11.22
CA GLN A 71 13.37 -3.82 9.89
C GLN A 71 12.69 -2.58 9.29
N SER A 72 13.38 -1.89 8.40
CA SER A 72 12.89 -0.63 7.81
C SER A 72 11.74 -0.83 6.82
N TYR A 73 11.73 -1.95 6.09
CA TYR A 73 10.73 -2.31 5.08
C TYR A 73 10.21 -3.73 5.30
N LEU A 74 9.12 -4.12 4.62
CA LEU A 74 8.42 -5.39 4.85
C LEU A 74 9.30 -6.64 4.68
N PHE A 75 10.41 -6.53 3.94
CA PHE A 75 11.31 -7.64 3.66
C PHE A 75 12.80 -7.28 3.82
N GLY A 76 13.15 -6.38 4.74
CA GLY A 76 14.52 -6.04 5.09
C GLY A 76 14.77 -4.53 5.17
N ASP A 77 16.03 -4.11 4.91
CA ASP A 77 16.47 -2.73 5.08
C ASP A 77 16.35 -1.88 3.79
N LYS A 78 15.86 -2.48 2.71
CA LYS A 78 15.62 -1.81 1.44
C LYS A 78 14.19 -2.01 0.99
N ILE A 79 13.66 -0.98 0.32
CA ILE A 79 12.34 -1.04 -0.29
C ILE A 79 12.24 -2.20 -1.28
N THR A 80 11.15 -2.95 -1.23
CA THR A 80 10.89 -4.10 -2.08
C THR A 80 9.59 -3.93 -2.86
N LEU A 81 9.32 -4.84 -3.81
CA LEU A 81 8.06 -4.84 -4.54
C LEU A 81 6.85 -4.96 -3.61
N ALA A 82 6.96 -5.73 -2.53
CA ALA A 82 5.87 -5.87 -1.56
C ALA A 82 5.52 -4.53 -0.91
N ASP A 83 6.51 -3.70 -0.57
CA ASP A 83 6.27 -2.36 -0.01
C ASP A 83 5.48 -1.50 -0.99
N ILE A 84 5.91 -1.45 -2.25
CA ILE A 84 5.25 -0.65 -3.29
C ILE A 84 3.83 -1.17 -3.58
N ALA A 85 3.65 -2.49 -3.65
CA ALA A 85 2.36 -3.10 -3.95
C ALA A 85 1.33 -2.92 -2.81
N LEU A 86 1.76 -2.98 -1.55
CA LEU A 86 0.88 -2.89 -0.40
C LEU A 86 0.57 -1.45 0.03
N MET A 87 1.53 -0.53 -0.15
CA MET A 87 1.44 0.86 0.32
C MET A 87 0.13 1.57 -0.06
N PRO A 88 -0.37 1.51 -1.31
CA PRO A 88 -1.61 2.19 -1.68
C PRO A 88 -2.83 1.71 -0.88
N PHE A 89 -2.89 0.44 -0.54
CA PHE A 89 -4.00 -0.17 0.19
C PHE A 89 -3.91 0.09 1.69
N ILE A 90 -2.71 0.02 2.26
CA ILE A 90 -2.45 0.40 3.66
C ILE A 90 -2.76 1.89 3.87
N ARG A 91 -2.37 2.76 2.94
CA ARG A 91 -2.73 4.18 2.97
C ARG A 91 -4.24 4.40 2.95
N GLN A 92 -4.97 3.63 2.15
CA GLN A 92 -6.44 3.71 2.13
C GLN A 92 -7.04 3.26 3.46
N ALA A 93 -6.53 2.20 4.08
CA ALA A 93 -6.99 1.74 5.40
C ALA A 93 -6.72 2.79 6.49
N ALA A 94 -5.54 3.39 6.49
CA ALA A 94 -5.17 4.46 7.40
C ALA A 94 -6.09 5.69 7.28
N ASN A 95 -6.48 6.05 6.07
CA ASN A 95 -7.33 7.22 5.82
C ASN A 95 -8.80 7.04 6.30
N VAL A 96 -9.25 5.84 6.59
CA VAL A 96 -10.60 5.61 7.16
C VAL A 96 -10.68 6.09 8.61
N ASP A 97 -9.66 5.79 9.42
CA ASP A 97 -9.52 6.26 10.79
C ASP A 97 -8.02 6.44 11.11
N MET A 98 -7.50 7.63 10.80
CA MET A 98 -6.10 7.96 10.96
C MET A 98 -5.66 7.99 12.42
N ILE A 99 -6.55 8.37 13.34
CA ILE A 99 -6.24 8.43 14.77
C ILE A 99 -6.05 7.02 15.31
N TRP A 100 -7.01 6.14 15.03
CA TRP A 100 -6.90 4.73 15.39
C TRP A 100 -5.67 4.07 14.78
N PHE A 101 -5.39 4.32 13.50
CA PHE A 101 -4.25 3.73 12.79
C PHE A 101 -2.93 4.13 13.45
N LYS A 102 -2.69 5.43 13.67
CA LYS A 102 -1.46 5.93 14.28
C LYS A 102 -1.25 5.47 15.72
N ASN A 103 -2.33 5.40 16.50
CA ASN A 103 -2.23 4.96 17.88
C ASN A 103 -1.97 3.47 18.03
N LYS A 104 -2.38 2.66 17.06
CA LYS A 104 -2.32 1.20 17.15
C LYS A 104 -1.13 0.60 16.42
N PHE A 105 -0.69 1.18 15.30
CA PHE A 105 0.33 0.63 14.40
C PHE A 105 1.48 1.63 14.23
N LEU A 106 2.35 1.68 15.22
CA LEU A 106 3.42 2.66 15.30
C LEU A 106 4.44 2.49 14.17
N TYR A 107 4.95 1.28 13.97
CA TYR A 107 5.97 0.99 12.97
C TYR A 107 5.42 1.13 11.55
N LEU A 108 4.21 0.64 11.33
CA LEU A 108 3.53 0.75 10.04
C LEU A 108 3.17 2.20 9.70
N SER A 109 2.88 3.02 10.72
CA SER A 109 2.64 4.45 10.53
C SER A 109 3.90 5.18 10.09
N ASN A 110 5.04 4.89 10.72
CA ASN A 110 6.32 5.48 10.35
C ASN A 110 6.74 5.06 8.93
N TRP A 111 6.62 3.78 8.61
CA TRP A 111 6.86 3.25 7.28
C TRP A 111 5.97 3.92 6.21
N LEU A 112 4.69 4.12 6.52
CA LEU A 112 3.76 4.78 5.60
C LEU A 112 4.13 6.24 5.36
N GLU A 113 4.50 6.99 6.39
CA GLU A 113 4.92 8.40 6.25
C GLU A 113 6.25 8.51 5.49
N GLU A 114 7.20 7.61 5.72
CA GLU A 114 8.46 7.54 4.97
C GLU A 114 8.21 7.34 3.47
N LEU A 115 7.39 6.34 3.11
CA LEU A 115 7.05 6.08 1.70
C LEU A 115 6.31 7.25 1.06
N LYS A 116 5.40 7.90 1.77
CA LYS A 116 4.66 9.07 1.28
C LYS A 116 5.55 10.28 1.04
N SER A 117 6.64 10.41 1.77
CA SER A 117 7.62 11.48 1.61
C SER A 117 8.70 11.16 0.56
N SER A 118 8.74 9.94 0.06
CA SER A 118 9.73 9.52 -0.94
C SER A 118 9.53 10.22 -2.28
N ASN A 119 10.64 10.46 -2.98
CA ASN A 119 10.60 11.02 -4.34
C ASN A 119 9.80 10.14 -5.30
N LEU A 120 9.86 8.81 -5.12
CA LEU A 120 9.08 7.86 -5.91
C LEU A 120 7.58 8.13 -5.78
N PHE A 121 7.07 8.25 -4.56
CA PHE A 121 5.66 8.53 -4.33
C PHE A 121 5.26 9.94 -4.81
N LEU A 122 6.06 10.95 -4.49
CA LEU A 122 5.76 12.33 -4.85
C LEU A 122 5.72 12.55 -6.37
N SER A 123 6.55 11.84 -7.13
CA SER A 123 6.56 11.92 -8.59
C SER A 123 5.25 11.45 -9.24
N ILE A 124 4.65 10.37 -8.70
CA ILE A 124 3.39 9.82 -9.23
C ILE A 124 2.14 10.53 -8.69
N MET A 125 2.28 11.33 -7.63
CA MET A 125 1.15 12.08 -7.04
C MET A 125 0.95 13.48 -7.62
N LYS A 126 1.75 13.85 -8.61
CA LYS A 126 1.55 15.11 -9.35
C LYS A 126 0.17 15.13 -9.98
N LYS A 127 -0.61 16.14 -9.64
CA LYS A 127 -1.93 16.33 -10.25
C LYS A 127 -1.75 17.01 -11.60
N TYR A 128 -2.45 16.50 -12.59
CA TYR A 128 -2.61 17.11 -13.90
C TYR A 128 -4.00 17.71 -14.00
N GLU A 129 -4.16 18.70 -14.88
CA GLU A 129 -5.46 19.25 -15.23
C GLU A 129 -6.33 18.16 -15.87
N ILE A 130 -7.64 18.23 -15.59
CA ILE A 130 -8.59 17.31 -16.22
C ILE A 130 -8.59 17.59 -17.72
N TRP A 131 -8.36 16.54 -18.51
CA TRP A 131 -8.45 16.69 -19.97
C TRP A 131 -9.90 16.97 -20.40
N GLU A 132 -10.07 17.97 -21.25
CA GLU A 132 -11.33 18.32 -21.89
C GLU A 132 -11.17 18.21 -23.40
N GLU A 133 -12.23 17.91 -24.13
CA GLU A 133 -12.21 17.57 -25.55
C GLU A 133 -11.59 18.64 -26.47
N ASN A 134 -11.49 19.88 -26.01
CA ASN A 134 -10.90 21.01 -26.75
C ASN A 134 -9.52 21.45 -26.21
N ASN A 135 -8.93 20.73 -25.25
CA ASN A 135 -7.63 21.08 -24.68
C ASN A 135 -6.52 20.28 -25.37
N GLU A 136 -5.39 20.94 -25.64
CA GLU A 136 -4.15 20.26 -25.99
C GLU A 136 -3.75 19.36 -24.80
N GLY A 137 -3.58 18.08 -25.04
CA GLY A 137 -3.17 17.12 -24.01
C GLY A 137 -1.74 17.41 -23.50
N ILE A 138 -1.46 17.08 -22.25
CA ILE A 138 -0.12 17.17 -21.66
C ILE A 138 0.65 15.89 -21.98
N ILE A 139 1.82 16.03 -22.63
CA ILE A 139 2.72 14.91 -22.86
C ILE A 139 3.45 14.61 -21.55
N VAL A 140 3.15 13.48 -20.93
CA VAL A 140 3.86 12.98 -19.74
C VAL A 140 5.03 12.14 -20.19
N LYS A 141 6.24 12.57 -19.86
CA LYS A 141 7.45 11.76 -20.04
C LYS A 141 7.82 11.14 -18.71
N TRP A 142 8.05 9.85 -18.71
CA TRP A 142 8.59 9.09 -17.58
C TRP A 142 10.10 8.97 -17.80
N ASP A 143 10.87 9.69 -17.01
CA ASP A 143 12.34 9.59 -17.01
C ASP A 143 12.80 8.42 -16.16
#